data_64188530a49c34d0cbad543b08eb8465
#
_entry.id   64188530a49c34d0cbad543b08eb8465
#
_cell.length_a   1.000
_cell.length_b   1.000
_cell.length_c   1.000
_cell.angle_alpha   90.00
_cell.angle_beta   90.00
_cell.angle_gamma   90.00
#
_symmetry.space_group_name_H-M   'P 1'
#
loop_
_entity.id
_entity.type
_entity.pdbx_description
1 polymer ?
#
loop_
_entity_poly.entity_id
_entity_poly.type
_entity_poly.pdbx_seq_one_letter_code
_entity_poly.pdbx_strand_id
1 'polypeptide(L)'
;MSQTGGGCRASNYIHLLRKALEKDGLSYIPVISLNMSGLEKNSGFKLTLPMIRKALGVLAYGDLLMLLHNQTRPYEKEAGASRKLVDDWTKKLTDMFAKEKGYSAKEMETILPQIAEDFANVPVTGEKKVHVGVVGEIYVKYSPIGNNDLEEFLFSQNCETMVPGLLGFMLFKVDNRMEDIKLFGGSKAKFGVVKILFDYLVGIESHVIR
;
A
#
# COMPACT_ATOMS: atom_id res chain seq x y z
N MET A 1 -7.69 -12.07 0.33
CA MET A 1 -8.18 -11.36 -0.88
C MET A 1 -7.06 -11.29 -1.88
N SER A 2 -7.26 -11.53 -3.14
CA SER A 2 -6.24 -11.52 -4.18
C SER A 2 -6.72 -10.77 -5.41
N GLN A 3 -5.80 -10.39 -6.30
CA GLN A 3 -6.11 -9.66 -7.54
C GLN A 3 -6.31 -10.63 -8.69
N THR A 4 -7.29 -10.36 -9.56
CA THR A 4 -7.44 -11.01 -10.86
C THR A 4 -7.16 -10.03 -11.99
N GLY A 5 -6.44 -10.51 -12.99
CA GLY A 5 -6.14 -9.74 -14.21
C GLY A 5 -4.80 -9.02 -14.18
N GLY A 6 -4.20 -8.90 -15.37
CA GLY A 6 -2.90 -8.33 -15.61
C GLY A 6 -1.86 -9.37 -16.02
N GLY A 7 -0.68 -8.93 -16.46
CA GLY A 7 0.42 -9.79 -16.89
C GLY A 7 1.23 -10.43 -15.76
N CYS A 8 0.77 -10.33 -14.51
CA CYS A 8 1.48 -10.85 -13.35
C CYS A 8 0.97 -12.25 -12.95
N ARG A 9 1.84 -13.10 -12.41
CA ARG A 9 1.48 -14.41 -11.83
C ARG A 9 0.45 -14.31 -10.71
N ALA A 10 0.40 -13.20 -9.98
CA ALA A 10 -0.57 -12.94 -8.92
C ALA A 10 -2.04 -13.09 -9.39
N SER A 11 -2.32 -12.89 -10.68
CA SER A 11 -3.65 -13.13 -11.25
C SER A 11 -4.11 -14.59 -11.14
N ASN A 12 -3.19 -15.54 -10.98
CA ASN A 12 -3.49 -16.96 -10.84
C ASN A 12 -3.71 -17.42 -9.38
N TYR A 13 -3.37 -16.58 -8.40
CA TYR A 13 -3.48 -16.98 -6.98
C TYR A 13 -4.90 -17.37 -6.56
N ILE A 14 -5.90 -16.71 -7.11
CA ILE A 14 -7.31 -17.05 -6.82
C ILE A 14 -7.65 -18.46 -7.28
N HIS A 15 -7.21 -18.84 -8.48
CA HIS A 15 -7.41 -20.18 -9.00
C HIS A 15 -6.70 -21.23 -8.12
N LEU A 16 -5.47 -20.95 -7.71
CA LEU A 16 -4.71 -21.83 -6.83
C LEU A 16 -5.36 -21.98 -5.45
N LEU A 17 -5.87 -20.88 -4.87
CA LEU A 17 -6.59 -20.90 -3.59
C LEU A 17 -7.88 -21.74 -3.69
N ARG A 18 -8.67 -21.55 -4.75
CA ARG A 18 -9.89 -22.35 -4.98
C ARG A 18 -9.57 -23.83 -5.14
N LYS A 19 -8.52 -24.15 -5.89
CA LYS A 19 -8.08 -25.53 -6.07
C LYS A 19 -7.57 -26.18 -4.78
N ALA A 20 -6.89 -25.41 -3.93
CA ALA A 20 -6.46 -25.88 -2.61
C ALA A 20 -7.68 -26.17 -1.72
N LEU A 21 -8.64 -25.26 -1.64
CA LEU A 21 -9.88 -25.45 -0.89
C LEU A 21 -10.69 -26.65 -1.40
N GLU A 22 -10.75 -26.85 -2.71
CA GLU A 22 -11.42 -28.02 -3.30
C GLU A 22 -10.75 -29.33 -2.86
N LYS A 23 -9.42 -29.39 -2.88
CA LYS A 23 -8.68 -30.58 -2.43
C LYS A 23 -8.90 -30.92 -0.95
N ASP A 24 -9.09 -29.90 -0.12
CA ASP A 24 -9.32 -30.07 1.31
C ASP A 24 -10.82 -30.22 1.67
N GLY A 25 -11.72 -30.37 0.66
CA GLY A 25 -13.16 -30.48 0.89
C GLY A 25 -13.84 -29.19 1.35
N LEU A 26 -13.15 -28.04 1.20
CA LEU A 26 -13.59 -26.72 1.68
C LEU A 26 -14.09 -25.82 0.54
N SER A 27 -14.56 -26.39 -0.57
CA SER A 27 -15.04 -25.64 -1.75
C SER A 27 -16.24 -24.71 -1.48
N TYR A 28 -16.93 -24.88 -0.36
CA TYR A 28 -18.00 -24.01 0.10
C TYR A 28 -17.51 -22.66 0.65
N ILE A 29 -16.20 -22.51 0.92
CA ILE A 29 -15.62 -21.26 1.42
C ILE A 29 -15.47 -20.26 0.24
N PRO A 30 -16.09 -19.08 0.31
CA PRO A 30 -16.00 -18.10 -0.77
C PRO A 30 -14.61 -17.47 -0.85
N VAL A 31 -14.04 -17.44 -2.05
CA VAL A 31 -12.79 -16.71 -2.34
C VAL A 31 -13.14 -15.41 -3.06
N ILE A 32 -12.97 -14.29 -2.37
CA ILE A 32 -13.24 -12.96 -2.88
C ILE A 32 -11.99 -12.41 -3.59
N SER A 33 -12.17 -11.85 -4.78
CA SER A 33 -11.10 -11.28 -5.58
C SER A 33 -11.28 -9.80 -5.88
N LEU A 34 -10.16 -9.07 -5.93
CA LEU A 34 -10.12 -7.71 -6.46
C LEU A 34 -10.02 -7.78 -7.99
N ASN A 35 -11.17 -7.77 -8.66
CA ASN A 35 -11.25 -7.90 -10.11
C ASN A 35 -11.19 -6.53 -10.80
N MET A 36 -9.97 -6.04 -11.05
CA MET A 36 -9.75 -4.74 -11.70
C MET A 36 -9.84 -4.80 -13.23
N SER A 37 -9.68 -5.98 -13.84
CA SER A 37 -9.65 -6.15 -15.30
C SER A 37 -10.91 -6.75 -15.90
N GLY A 38 -11.91 -7.07 -15.09
CA GLY A 38 -13.15 -7.70 -15.56
C GLY A 38 -13.02 -9.16 -16.01
N LEU A 39 -11.89 -9.82 -15.75
CA LEU A 39 -11.67 -11.22 -16.13
C LEU A 39 -12.50 -12.21 -15.33
N GLU A 40 -12.94 -11.83 -14.15
CA GLU A 40 -13.81 -12.64 -13.31
C GLU A 40 -15.19 -12.02 -13.20
N LYS A 41 -16.24 -12.79 -13.56
CA LYS A 41 -17.63 -12.31 -13.51
C LYS A 41 -18.21 -12.27 -12.09
N ASN A 42 -17.73 -13.13 -11.20
CA ASN A 42 -18.22 -13.31 -9.82
C ASN A 42 -17.10 -13.10 -8.79
N SER A 43 -16.54 -11.89 -8.77
CA SER A 43 -15.40 -11.54 -7.88
C SER A 43 -15.76 -11.39 -6.40
N GLY A 44 -17.05 -11.44 -6.05
CA GLY A 44 -17.55 -11.26 -4.69
C GLY A 44 -17.92 -9.82 -4.33
N PHE A 45 -17.45 -8.81 -5.08
CA PHE A 45 -17.87 -7.41 -4.90
C PHE A 45 -17.62 -6.56 -6.16
N LYS A 46 -18.26 -5.38 -6.22
CA LYS A 46 -18.09 -4.41 -7.29
C LYS A 46 -17.29 -3.22 -6.79
N LEU A 47 -16.25 -2.83 -7.54
CA LEU A 47 -15.53 -1.58 -7.29
C LEU A 47 -16.38 -0.39 -7.70
N THR A 48 -16.56 0.56 -6.78
CA THR A 48 -17.21 1.84 -7.03
C THR A 48 -16.20 2.98 -6.94
N LEU A 49 -16.48 4.12 -7.56
CA LEU A 49 -15.58 5.27 -7.48
C LEU A 49 -15.31 5.75 -6.04
N PRO A 50 -16.30 5.81 -5.14
CA PRO A 50 -16.03 6.11 -3.73
C PRO A 50 -15.08 5.09 -3.06
N MET A 51 -15.25 3.80 -3.34
CA MET A 51 -14.34 2.76 -2.81
C MET A 51 -12.92 2.94 -3.32
N ILE A 52 -12.73 3.29 -4.60
CA ILE A 52 -11.40 3.54 -5.17
C ILE A 52 -10.75 4.74 -4.47
N ARG A 53 -11.47 5.84 -4.28
CA ARG A 53 -10.95 7.02 -3.56
C ARG A 53 -10.54 6.70 -2.13
N LYS A 54 -11.38 5.96 -1.38
CA LYS A 54 -11.04 5.51 -0.03
C LYS A 54 -9.81 4.59 -0.05
N ALA A 55 -9.74 3.64 -0.99
CA ALA A 55 -8.60 2.74 -1.12
C ALA A 55 -7.29 3.48 -1.38
N LEU A 56 -7.29 4.53 -2.21
CA LEU A 56 -6.12 5.39 -2.43
C LEU A 56 -5.72 6.15 -1.18
N GLY A 57 -6.68 6.67 -0.42
CA GLY A 57 -6.42 7.29 0.88
C GLY A 57 -5.81 6.31 1.88
N VAL A 58 -6.35 5.08 1.98
CA VAL A 58 -5.80 4.02 2.84
C VAL A 58 -4.36 3.68 2.45
N LEU A 59 -4.07 3.60 1.14
CA LEU A 59 -2.71 3.33 0.67
C LEU A 59 -1.74 4.45 1.05
N ALA A 60 -2.11 5.70 0.83
CA ALA A 60 -1.25 6.84 1.15
C ALA A 60 -0.94 6.93 2.66
N TYR A 61 -1.95 6.81 3.51
CA TYR A 61 -1.75 6.80 4.97
C TYR A 61 -0.99 5.58 5.45
N GLY A 62 -1.29 4.40 4.89
CA GLY A 62 -0.59 3.16 5.23
C GLY A 62 0.88 3.20 4.86
N ASP A 63 1.22 3.69 3.67
CA ASP A 63 2.60 3.84 3.21
C ASP A 63 3.36 4.85 4.10
N LEU A 64 2.75 6.00 4.43
CA LEU A 64 3.38 6.99 5.33
C LEU A 64 3.61 6.43 6.73
N LEU A 65 2.59 5.81 7.34
CA LEU A 65 2.71 5.24 8.68
C LEU A 65 3.76 4.12 8.75
N MET A 66 3.81 3.25 7.75
CA MET A 66 4.82 2.20 7.63
C MET A 66 6.22 2.80 7.50
N LEU A 67 6.40 3.78 6.61
CA LEU A 67 7.68 4.45 6.37
C LEU A 67 8.19 5.11 7.64
N LEU A 68 7.36 5.94 8.28
CA LEU A 68 7.72 6.66 9.50
C LEU A 68 7.99 5.73 10.68
N HIS A 69 7.20 4.67 10.82
CA HIS A 69 7.44 3.64 11.85
C HIS A 69 8.79 2.97 11.65
N ASN A 70 9.10 2.51 10.44
CA ASN A 70 10.35 1.83 10.14
C ASN A 70 11.59 2.74 10.30
N GLN A 71 11.44 4.04 10.03
CA GLN A 71 12.49 5.05 10.24
C GLN A 71 12.64 5.45 11.71
N THR A 72 11.58 5.46 12.50
CA THR A 72 11.59 5.94 13.89
C THR A 72 11.95 4.84 14.88
N ARG A 73 11.37 3.64 14.69
CA ARG A 73 11.46 2.51 15.61
C ARG A 73 12.90 2.13 16.03
N PRO A 74 13.91 2.09 15.13
CA PRO A 74 15.27 1.74 15.52
C PRO A 74 15.95 2.75 16.43
N TYR A 75 15.44 3.97 16.48
CA TYR A 75 16.03 5.11 17.19
C TYR A 75 15.24 5.57 18.40
N GLU A 76 14.01 5.11 18.60
CA GLU A 76 13.15 5.55 19.69
C GLU A 76 13.77 5.28 21.07
N LYS A 77 13.72 6.29 21.97
CA LYS A 77 14.23 6.16 23.34
C LYS A 77 13.30 5.33 24.21
N GLU A 78 12.01 5.41 23.95
CA GLU A 78 10.97 4.63 24.63
C GLU A 78 10.45 3.58 23.64
N ALA A 79 10.73 2.31 23.94
CA ALA A 79 10.36 1.21 23.07
C ALA A 79 8.84 1.14 22.87
N GLY A 80 8.40 1.11 21.59
CA GLY A 80 7.00 1.05 21.22
C GLY A 80 6.32 2.41 21.03
N ALA A 81 7.02 3.54 21.20
CA ALA A 81 6.45 4.87 21.00
C ALA A 81 5.92 5.07 19.56
N SER A 82 6.70 4.70 18.56
CA SER A 82 6.28 4.78 17.16
C SER A 82 5.14 3.80 16.84
N ARG A 83 5.14 2.62 17.43
CA ARG A 83 4.06 1.64 17.26
C ARG A 83 2.73 2.18 17.81
N LYS A 84 2.78 2.82 18.98
CA LYS A 84 1.61 3.46 19.56
C LYS A 84 1.04 4.53 18.64
N LEU A 85 1.89 5.36 18.00
CA LEU A 85 1.43 6.35 17.03
C LEU A 85 0.76 5.69 15.81
N VAL A 86 1.31 4.59 15.30
CA VAL A 86 0.66 3.82 14.21
C VAL A 86 -0.75 3.38 14.62
N ASP A 87 -0.90 2.83 15.82
CA ASP A 87 -2.18 2.31 16.32
C ASP A 87 -3.18 3.46 16.54
N ASP A 88 -2.76 4.57 17.16
CA ASP A 88 -3.58 5.76 17.42
C ASP A 88 -4.05 6.41 16.10
N TRP A 89 -3.15 6.60 15.14
CA TRP A 89 -3.50 7.14 13.82
C TRP A 89 -4.37 6.20 13.01
N THR A 90 -4.11 4.90 13.04
CA THR A 90 -4.95 3.91 12.36
C THR A 90 -6.38 3.97 12.88
N LYS A 91 -6.56 4.06 14.20
CA LYS A 91 -7.89 4.23 14.82
C LYS A 91 -8.55 5.52 14.39
N LYS A 92 -7.83 6.66 14.48
CA LYS A 92 -8.35 7.99 14.10
C LYS A 92 -8.79 8.03 12.63
N LEU A 93 -7.95 7.50 11.72
CA LEU A 93 -8.26 7.43 10.29
C LEU A 93 -9.46 6.52 10.00
N THR A 94 -9.55 5.37 10.68
CA THR A 94 -10.69 4.46 10.56
C THR A 94 -12.00 5.15 10.97
N ASP A 95 -11.99 5.88 12.09
CA ASP A 95 -13.15 6.63 12.57
C ASP A 95 -13.54 7.77 11.60
N MET A 96 -12.56 8.43 10.98
CA MET A 96 -12.81 9.46 9.96
C MET A 96 -13.42 8.86 8.70
N PHE A 97 -12.87 7.74 8.20
CA PHE A 97 -13.36 7.04 7.00
C PHE A 97 -14.77 6.47 7.19
N ALA A 98 -15.11 6.00 8.39
CA ALA A 98 -16.47 5.58 8.73
C ALA A 98 -17.47 6.75 8.64
N LYS A 99 -17.01 7.98 8.86
CA LYS A 99 -17.80 9.23 8.74
C LYS A 99 -17.68 9.90 7.36
N GLU A 100 -17.19 9.18 6.35
CA GLU A 100 -16.97 9.70 4.99
C GLU A 100 -16.03 10.92 4.93
N LYS A 101 -14.97 10.95 5.78
CA LYS A 101 -13.99 12.04 5.89
C LYS A 101 -12.55 11.51 5.80
N GLY A 102 -11.60 12.41 5.54
CA GLY A 102 -10.17 12.13 5.62
C GLY A 102 -9.54 11.54 4.37
N TYR A 103 -10.30 11.35 3.27
CA TYR A 103 -9.75 10.75 2.04
C TYR A 103 -9.84 11.65 0.80
N SER A 104 -10.29 12.89 0.93
CA SER A 104 -10.17 13.88 -0.14
C SER A 104 -8.74 14.44 -0.19
N ALA A 105 -8.28 14.86 -1.37
CA ALA A 105 -6.94 15.44 -1.53
C ALA A 105 -6.69 16.59 -0.54
N LYS A 106 -7.67 17.50 -0.39
CA LYS A 106 -7.58 18.64 0.54
C LYS A 106 -7.44 18.22 2.01
N GLU A 107 -8.13 17.14 2.44
CA GLU A 107 -8.01 16.62 3.80
C GLU A 107 -6.65 15.93 3.99
N MET A 108 -6.19 15.20 2.98
CA MET A 108 -4.88 14.53 3.00
C MET A 108 -3.74 15.54 3.10
N GLU A 109 -3.78 16.66 2.37
CA GLU A 109 -2.82 17.78 2.48
C GLU A 109 -2.66 18.31 3.91
N THR A 110 -3.69 18.17 4.74
CA THR A 110 -3.67 18.60 6.14
C THR A 110 -3.25 17.48 7.08
N ILE A 111 -3.71 16.26 6.82
CA ILE A 111 -3.55 15.13 7.76
C ILE A 111 -2.15 14.50 7.62
N LEU A 112 -1.61 14.35 6.40
CA LEU A 112 -0.30 13.74 6.19
C LEU A 112 0.83 14.48 6.91
N PRO A 113 0.91 15.83 6.85
CA PRO A 113 1.89 16.59 7.63
C PRO A 113 1.72 16.43 9.16
N GLN A 114 0.47 16.33 9.67
CA GLN A 114 0.24 16.11 11.10
C GLN A 114 0.80 14.76 11.56
N ILE A 115 0.61 13.70 10.75
CA ILE A 115 1.21 12.39 11.02
C ILE A 115 2.74 12.51 11.08
N ALA A 116 3.36 13.16 10.09
CA ALA A 116 4.80 13.34 10.04
C ALA A 116 5.33 14.14 11.24
N GLU A 117 4.62 15.19 11.66
CA GLU A 117 4.97 15.99 12.84
C GLU A 117 4.91 15.17 14.13
N ASP A 118 3.87 14.36 14.32
CA ASP A 118 3.74 13.50 15.50
C ASP A 118 4.92 12.51 15.60
N PHE A 119 5.34 11.92 14.49
CA PHE A 119 6.52 11.04 14.45
C PHE A 119 7.83 11.80 14.65
N ALA A 120 7.97 13.01 14.11
CA ALA A 120 9.14 13.86 14.32
C ALA A 120 9.33 14.27 15.79
N ASN A 121 8.24 14.30 16.56
CA ASN A 121 8.27 14.60 17.98
C ASN A 121 8.61 13.39 18.88
N VAL A 122 8.74 12.18 18.32
CA VAL A 122 9.20 11.00 19.09
C VAL A 122 10.66 11.21 19.52
N PRO A 123 10.97 11.11 20.81
CA PRO A 123 12.35 11.21 21.28
C PRO A 123 13.22 10.07 20.74
N VAL A 124 14.25 10.42 19.96
CA VAL A 124 15.15 9.45 19.33
C VAL A 124 16.58 9.54 19.85
N THR A 125 17.35 8.46 19.69
CA THR A 125 18.80 8.43 19.93
C THR A 125 19.53 9.00 18.73
N GLY A 126 20.74 9.53 18.94
CA GLY A 126 21.60 10.02 17.85
C GLY A 126 22.49 8.94 17.21
N GLU A 127 22.23 7.67 17.45
CA GLU A 127 23.03 6.56 16.91
C GLU A 127 22.82 6.42 15.40
N LYS A 128 23.91 6.07 14.70
CA LYS A 128 23.81 5.71 13.29
C LYS A 128 23.49 4.23 13.17
N LYS A 129 22.49 3.89 12.38
CA LYS A 129 22.07 2.53 12.07
C LYS A 129 22.44 2.16 10.62
N VAL A 130 22.50 0.88 10.34
CA VAL A 130 22.63 0.38 8.97
C VAL A 130 21.25 0.47 8.32
N HIS A 131 21.19 1.10 7.14
CA HIS A 131 19.96 1.22 6.36
C HIS A 131 19.83 0.03 5.42
N VAL A 132 18.73 -0.70 5.49
CA VAL A 132 18.46 -1.88 4.67
C VAL A 132 17.20 -1.69 3.85
N GLY A 133 17.34 -1.67 2.52
CA GLY A 133 16.21 -1.65 1.59
C GLY A 133 15.67 -3.05 1.35
N VAL A 134 14.37 -3.27 1.60
CA VAL A 134 13.68 -4.53 1.30
C VAL A 134 12.97 -4.41 -0.04
N VAL A 135 13.41 -5.15 -1.03
CA VAL A 135 12.86 -5.14 -2.38
C VAL A 135 12.40 -6.54 -2.79
N GLY A 136 11.52 -6.62 -3.77
CA GLY A 136 11.03 -7.89 -4.29
C GLY A 136 9.57 -7.86 -4.72
N GLU A 137 8.97 -9.02 -4.81
CA GLU A 137 7.57 -9.21 -5.16
C GLU A 137 6.67 -8.73 -3.99
N ILE A 138 5.48 -8.20 -4.27
CA ILE A 138 4.59 -7.58 -3.27
C ILE A 138 4.29 -8.52 -2.10
N TYR A 139 3.91 -9.77 -2.37
CA TYR A 139 3.61 -10.73 -1.32
C TYR A 139 4.83 -10.97 -0.41
N VAL A 140 6.01 -11.14 -1.01
CA VAL A 140 7.26 -11.37 -0.24
C VAL A 140 7.66 -10.13 0.54
N LYS A 141 7.47 -8.92 0.00
CA LYS A 141 7.81 -7.68 0.72
C LYS A 141 6.95 -7.44 1.96
N TYR A 142 5.64 -7.63 1.83
CA TYR A 142 4.68 -7.17 2.85
C TYR A 142 4.07 -8.28 3.70
N SER A 143 4.32 -9.55 3.37
CA SER A 143 3.76 -10.66 4.15
C SER A 143 4.79 -11.28 5.06
N PRO A 144 4.63 -11.18 6.38
CA PRO A 144 5.51 -11.85 7.34
C PRO A 144 5.64 -13.36 7.10
N ILE A 145 4.55 -14.02 6.70
CA ILE A 145 4.55 -15.44 6.31
C ILE A 145 5.39 -15.67 5.05
N GLY A 146 5.39 -14.70 4.09
CA GLY A 146 6.11 -14.82 2.83
C GLY A 146 7.61 -14.55 2.94
N ASN A 147 8.04 -13.78 3.97
CA ASN A 147 9.42 -13.35 4.16
C ASN A 147 10.05 -13.76 5.50
N ASN A 148 9.38 -14.61 6.27
CA ASN A 148 9.84 -15.08 7.58
C ASN A 148 10.11 -13.91 8.57
N ASP A 149 9.19 -12.97 8.68
CA ASP A 149 9.28 -11.80 9.58
C ASP A 149 10.56 -10.98 9.37
N LEU A 150 10.93 -10.74 8.11
CA LEU A 150 12.19 -10.08 7.72
C LEU A 150 12.37 -8.71 8.38
N GLU A 151 11.31 -7.90 8.49
CA GLU A 151 11.40 -6.57 9.12
C GLU A 151 11.73 -6.69 10.61
N GLU A 152 11.11 -7.63 11.34
CA GLU A 152 11.42 -7.90 12.75
C GLU A 152 12.86 -8.44 12.91
N PHE A 153 13.30 -9.29 12.01
CA PHE A 153 14.68 -9.76 11.99
C PHE A 153 15.67 -8.60 11.82
N LEU A 154 15.45 -7.73 10.82
CA LEU A 154 16.33 -6.59 10.57
C LEU A 154 16.33 -5.60 11.76
N PHE A 155 15.17 -5.36 12.35
CA PHE A 155 15.08 -4.56 13.56
C PHE A 155 15.87 -5.19 14.71
N SER A 156 15.79 -6.51 14.93
CA SER A 156 16.57 -7.21 15.95
C SER A 156 18.08 -7.14 15.73
N GLN A 157 18.51 -6.93 14.47
CA GLN A 157 19.90 -6.67 14.08
C GLN A 157 20.28 -5.19 14.15
N ASN A 158 19.44 -4.35 14.78
CA ASN A 158 19.69 -2.93 14.96
C ASN A 158 19.78 -2.14 13.63
N CYS A 159 19.00 -2.54 12.62
CA CYS A 159 18.95 -1.90 11.31
C CYS A 159 17.73 -0.98 11.19
N GLU A 160 17.87 0.08 10.39
CA GLU A 160 16.74 0.84 9.87
C GLU A 160 16.27 0.18 8.57
N THR A 161 14.97 -0.12 8.49
CA THR A 161 14.40 -0.83 7.35
C THR A 161 13.61 0.12 6.46
N MET A 162 13.85 0.08 5.16
CA MET A 162 13.08 0.80 4.15
C MET A 162 12.36 -0.20 3.25
N VAL A 163 11.02 -0.19 3.31
CA VAL A 163 10.14 -0.96 2.42
C VAL A 163 9.43 0.03 1.51
N PRO A 164 9.62 -0.03 0.17
CA PRO A 164 8.94 0.87 -0.76
C PRO A 164 7.43 0.72 -0.67
N GLY A 165 6.70 1.83 -0.62
CA GLY A 165 5.24 1.86 -0.50
C GLY A 165 4.49 1.27 -1.70
N LEU A 166 3.24 0.90 -1.47
CA LEU A 166 2.34 0.38 -2.51
C LEU A 166 1.88 1.47 -3.50
N LEU A 167 1.80 2.72 -3.04
CA LEU A 167 1.41 3.84 -3.91
C LEU A 167 2.43 4.05 -5.03
N GLY A 168 3.74 3.98 -4.72
CA GLY A 168 4.81 4.03 -5.71
C GLY A 168 4.73 2.88 -6.73
N PHE A 169 4.34 1.68 -6.30
CA PHE A 169 4.08 0.58 -7.23
C PHE A 169 2.88 0.86 -8.14
N MET A 170 1.81 1.48 -7.65
CA MET A 170 0.68 1.87 -8.48
C MET A 170 1.06 2.94 -9.49
N LEU A 171 1.84 3.94 -9.09
CA LEU A 171 2.39 4.96 -9.99
C LEU A 171 3.22 4.32 -11.12
N PHE A 172 4.13 3.44 -10.79
CA PHE A 172 4.92 2.69 -11.77
C PHE A 172 4.04 1.93 -12.78
N LYS A 173 2.94 1.33 -12.34
CA LYS A 173 2.00 0.64 -13.24
C LYS A 173 1.26 1.59 -14.18
N VAL A 174 0.87 2.76 -13.69
CA VAL A 174 0.18 3.78 -14.50
C VAL A 174 1.15 4.42 -15.48
N ASP A 175 2.38 4.71 -15.06
CA ASP A 175 3.45 5.23 -15.92
C ASP A 175 3.79 4.26 -17.06
N ASN A 176 4.04 2.99 -16.75
CA ASN A 176 4.25 1.96 -17.76
C ASN A 176 3.10 1.91 -18.78
N ARG A 177 1.86 2.13 -18.34
CA ARG A 177 0.73 2.16 -19.26
C ARG A 177 0.77 3.36 -20.21
N MET A 178 1.28 4.49 -19.73
CA MET A 178 1.50 5.67 -20.60
C MET A 178 2.62 5.41 -21.61
N GLU A 179 3.73 4.82 -21.15
CA GLU A 179 4.85 4.47 -22.04
C GLU A 179 4.45 3.42 -23.06
N ASP A 180 3.69 2.38 -22.69
CA ASP A 180 3.13 1.41 -23.64
C ASP A 180 2.33 2.09 -24.76
N ILE A 181 1.49 3.08 -24.42
CA ILE A 181 0.69 3.82 -25.40
C ILE A 181 1.59 4.65 -26.33
N LYS A 182 2.68 5.23 -25.82
CA LYS A 182 3.65 5.99 -26.62
C LYS A 182 4.45 5.10 -27.57
N LEU A 183 4.92 3.95 -27.08
CA LEU A 183 5.82 3.05 -27.83
C LEU A 183 5.08 2.18 -28.84
N PHE A 184 3.94 1.64 -28.46
CA PHE A 184 3.19 0.67 -29.26
C PHE A 184 1.94 1.24 -29.92
N GLY A 185 1.67 2.52 -29.70
CA GLY A 185 0.48 3.20 -30.20
C GLY A 185 -0.76 2.93 -29.34
N GLY A 186 -1.76 3.78 -29.50
CA GLY A 186 -3.02 3.66 -28.77
C GLY A 186 -3.92 4.88 -28.93
N SER A 187 -5.08 4.85 -28.30
CA SER A 187 -6.04 5.95 -28.36
C SER A 187 -5.55 7.14 -27.53
N LYS A 188 -5.53 8.35 -28.12
CA LYS A 188 -5.21 9.60 -27.42
C LYS A 188 -6.15 9.86 -26.24
N ALA A 189 -7.42 9.44 -26.36
CA ALA A 189 -8.38 9.54 -25.27
C ALA A 189 -8.00 8.66 -24.06
N LYS A 190 -7.56 7.41 -24.31
CA LYS A 190 -7.05 6.53 -23.26
C LYS A 190 -5.80 7.11 -22.58
N PHE A 191 -4.88 7.68 -23.36
CA PHE A 191 -3.70 8.35 -22.82
C PHE A 191 -4.09 9.51 -21.90
N GLY A 192 -5.04 10.36 -22.30
CA GLY A 192 -5.52 11.46 -21.47
C GLY A 192 -6.11 11.00 -20.13
N VAL A 193 -6.92 9.94 -20.13
CA VAL A 193 -7.50 9.39 -18.88
C VAL A 193 -6.40 8.82 -17.97
N VAL A 194 -5.44 8.07 -18.53
CA VAL A 194 -4.32 7.50 -17.77
C VAL A 194 -3.44 8.60 -17.19
N LYS A 195 -3.20 9.68 -17.97
CA LYS A 195 -2.44 10.85 -17.49
C LYS A 195 -3.11 11.56 -16.32
N ILE A 196 -4.43 11.78 -16.37
CA ILE A 196 -5.18 12.37 -15.24
C ILE A 196 -5.02 11.52 -13.97
N LEU A 197 -5.12 10.19 -14.11
CA LEU A 197 -4.90 9.29 -12.98
C LEU A 197 -3.46 9.38 -12.46
N PHE A 198 -2.47 9.43 -13.36
CA PHE A 198 -1.06 9.57 -13.02
C PHE A 198 -0.82 10.87 -12.24
N ASP A 199 -1.27 12.01 -12.77
CA ASP A 199 -1.10 13.32 -12.13
C ASP A 199 -1.76 13.37 -10.74
N TYR A 200 -2.92 12.71 -10.58
CA TYR A 200 -3.60 12.59 -9.29
C TYR A 200 -2.78 11.76 -8.28
N LEU A 201 -2.25 10.62 -8.70
CA LEU A 201 -1.43 9.75 -7.85
C LEU A 201 -0.11 10.41 -7.47
N VAL A 202 0.55 11.11 -8.40
CA VAL A 202 1.77 11.92 -8.13
C VAL A 202 1.48 13.00 -7.10
N GLY A 203 0.32 13.67 -7.21
CA GLY A 203 -0.12 14.64 -6.20
C GLY A 203 -0.19 14.05 -4.81
N ILE A 204 -0.79 12.88 -4.66
CA ILE A 204 -0.88 12.18 -3.37
C ILE A 204 0.51 11.76 -2.87
N GLU A 205 1.34 11.12 -3.71
CA GLU A 205 2.66 10.62 -3.31
C GLU A 205 3.60 11.76 -2.91
N SER A 206 3.52 12.92 -3.57
CA SER A 206 4.33 14.07 -3.23
C SER A 206 4.13 14.59 -1.79
N HIS A 207 2.97 14.29 -1.18
CA HIS A 207 2.70 14.61 0.23
C HIS A 207 3.23 13.53 1.19
N VAL A 208 3.46 12.31 0.70
CA VAL A 208 4.01 11.21 1.52
C VAL A 208 5.54 11.29 1.60
N ILE A 209 6.20 11.77 0.53
CA ILE A 209 7.68 11.77 0.43
C ILE A 209 8.31 13.07 0.97
N ARG A 210 7.55 14.15 1.10
CA ARG A 210 8.05 15.45 1.61
C ARG A 210 8.09 15.48 3.13
#